data_a5a88f4c565ae69f832f33e39fd1a5bd
#
_entry.id   a5a88f4c565ae69f832f33e39fd1a5bd
#
_cell.length_a   1.000
_cell.length_b   1.000
_cell.length_c   1.000
_cell.angle_alpha   90.00
_cell.angle_beta   90.00
_cell.angle_gamma   90.00
#
_symmetry.space_group_name_H-M   'P 1'
#
loop_
_entity.id
_entity.type
_entity.pdbx_description
1 polymer ?
#
loop_
_entity_poly.entity_id
_entity_poly.type
_entity_poly.pdbx_seq_one_letter_code
_entity_poly.pdbx_strand_id
1 'polypeptide(L)'
;MHEIVSYAEAFRRDAEISYWRTRTNLEVDFVVNGEVAIEAKTTRNATKDDLKGLRAIGDESTFRHRILVADEPRPREVDGISILPWQEFVNRLWAGDLF
;
A
#
# COMPACT_ATOMS: atom_id res chain seq x y z
N MET A 1 4.91 -2.00 9.71
CA MET A 1 5.55 -1.08 8.76
C MET A 1 5.99 0.21 9.41
N HIS A 2 7.14 0.15 10.04
CA HIS A 2 7.70 1.30 10.76
C HIS A 2 8.00 2.49 9.85
N GLU A 3 8.32 2.25 8.59
CA GLU A 3 8.67 3.32 7.66
C GLU A 3 7.53 4.29 7.41
N ILE A 4 6.30 3.79 7.31
CA ILE A 4 5.12 4.65 7.09
C ILE A 4 4.90 5.54 8.31
N VAL A 5 4.95 4.97 9.50
CA VAL A 5 4.76 5.71 10.75
C VAL A 5 5.88 6.72 10.92
N SER A 6 7.13 6.32 10.69
CA SER A 6 8.29 7.21 10.82
C SER A 6 8.21 8.38 9.85
N TYR A 7 7.81 8.12 8.60
CA TYR A 7 7.64 9.19 7.61
C TYR A 7 6.54 10.16 8.03
N ALA A 8 5.40 9.63 8.46
CA ALA A 8 4.27 10.46 8.87
C ALA A 8 4.64 11.36 10.06
N GLU A 9 5.35 10.83 11.05
CA GLU A 9 5.79 11.60 12.21
C GLU A 9 6.80 12.67 11.83
N ALA A 10 7.71 12.39 10.91
CA ALA A 10 8.77 13.31 10.53
C ALA A 10 8.31 14.42 9.59
N PHE A 11 7.45 14.11 8.62
CA PHE A 11 7.14 15.02 7.51
C PHE A 11 5.65 15.30 7.31
N ARG A 12 4.77 14.44 7.78
CA ARG A 12 3.32 14.54 7.58
C ARG A 12 2.59 14.30 8.89
N ARG A 13 2.80 15.18 9.87
CA ARG A 13 2.21 15.04 11.21
C ARG A 13 0.69 15.01 11.23
N ASP A 14 0.06 15.57 10.20
CA ASP A 14 -1.39 15.54 10.02
C ASP A 14 -1.90 14.31 9.28
N ALA A 15 -1.02 13.41 8.88
CA ALA A 15 -1.42 12.21 8.17
C ALA A 15 -2.23 11.29 9.07
N GLU A 16 -3.40 10.89 8.58
CA GLU A 16 -4.27 9.95 9.26
C GLU A 16 -4.02 8.56 8.71
N ILE A 17 -3.57 7.63 9.57
CA ILE A 17 -3.28 6.25 9.19
C ILE A 17 -4.32 5.35 9.83
N SER A 18 -5.01 4.57 9.00
CA SER A 18 -5.99 3.60 9.43
C SER A 18 -5.74 2.27 8.73
N TYR A 19 -6.53 1.27 9.07
CA TYR A 19 -6.54 0.01 8.30
C TYR A 19 -7.95 -0.27 7.81
N TRP A 20 -8.07 -1.23 6.89
CA TRP A 20 -9.34 -1.56 6.28
C TRP A 20 -9.55 -3.07 6.27
N ARG A 21 -10.78 -3.48 6.54
CA ARG A 21 -11.16 -4.89 6.57
C ARG A 21 -12.62 -5.05 6.15
N THR A 22 -12.91 -6.09 5.39
CA THR A 22 -14.29 -6.48 5.08
C THR A 22 -14.76 -7.59 6.01
N ARG A 23 -16.08 -7.88 5.94
CA ARG A 23 -16.67 -9.01 6.66
C ARG A 23 -16.15 -10.36 6.15
N THR A 24 -15.63 -10.41 4.94
CA THR A 24 -15.08 -11.63 4.31
C THR A 24 -13.57 -11.78 4.53
N ASN A 25 -13.01 -11.06 5.49
CA ASN A 25 -11.58 -11.10 5.83
C ASN A 25 -10.64 -10.62 4.75
N LEU A 26 -11.10 -9.77 3.83
CA LEU A 26 -10.20 -9.03 2.96
C LEU A 26 -9.66 -7.83 3.73
N GLU A 27 -8.35 -7.63 3.67
CA GLU A 27 -7.68 -6.61 4.47
C GLU A 27 -6.77 -5.73 3.63
N VAL A 28 -6.61 -4.48 4.05
CA VAL A 28 -5.53 -3.60 3.61
C VAL A 28 -4.84 -3.09 4.87
N ASP A 29 -3.53 -3.29 4.97
CA ASP A 29 -2.77 -3.03 6.20
C ASP A 29 -2.78 -1.56 6.59
N PHE A 30 -2.66 -0.66 5.62
CA PHE A 30 -2.63 0.77 5.89
C PHE A 30 -3.44 1.55 4.85
N VAL A 31 -4.23 2.50 5.33
CA VAL A 31 -4.89 3.50 4.50
C VAL A 31 -4.47 4.86 5.02
N VAL A 32 -3.81 5.66 4.19
CA VAL A 32 -3.28 6.96 4.59
C VAL A 32 -4.15 8.05 4.01
N ASN A 33 -4.72 8.87 4.88
CA ASN A 33 -5.59 10.01 4.53
C ASN A 33 -6.79 9.64 3.63
N GLY A 34 -7.17 8.36 3.60
CA GLY A 34 -8.18 7.88 2.68
C GLY A 34 -7.77 7.91 1.21
N GLU A 35 -6.51 8.18 0.90
CA GLU A 35 -6.02 8.36 -0.47
C GLU A 35 -5.05 7.30 -0.94
N VAL A 36 -4.29 6.69 -0.01
CA VAL A 36 -3.25 5.71 -0.34
C VAL A 36 -3.51 4.43 0.44
N ALA A 37 -3.70 3.34 -0.27
CA ALA A 37 -3.91 2.02 0.31
C ALA A 37 -2.65 1.18 0.13
N ILE A 38 -2.14 0.60 1.22
CA ILE A 38 -0.86 -0.12 1.22
C ILE A 38 -1.02 -1.44 1.93
N GLU A 39 -0.59 -2.52 1.30
CA GLU A 39 -0.55 -3.85 1.89
C GLU A 39 0.83 -4.46 1.68
N ALA A 40 1.32 -5.19 2.69
CA ALA A 40 2.60 -5.87 2.62
C ALA A 40 2.40 -7.38 2.61
N LYS A 41 3.12 -8.08 1.74
CA LYS A 41 3.12 -9.54 1.62
C LYS A 41 4.53 -10.06 1.50
N THR A 42 4.82 -11.19 2.15
CA THR A 42 6.12 -11.86 2.03
C THR A 42 6.07 -12.86 0.87
N THR A 43 5.90 -12.36 -0.33
CA THR A 43 5.88 -13.19 -1.54
C THR A 43 6.88 -12.66 -2.55
N ARG A 44 7.48 -13.56 -3.32
CA ARG A 44 8.39 -13.20 -4.41
C ARG A 44 7.68 -13.04 -5.74
N ASN A 45 6.43 -13.49 -5.80
CA ASN A 45 5.62 -13.42 -7.01
C ASN A 45 4.16 -13.26 -6.60
N ALA A 46 3.71 -12.02 -6.52
CA ALA A 46 2.35 -11.71 -6.12
C ALA A 46 1.36 -12.21 -7.17
N THR A 47 0.30 -12.86 -6.69
CA THR A 47 -0.77 -13.40 -7.52
C THR A 47 -2.04 -12.58 -7.35
N LYS A 48 -3.09 -12.94 -8.09
CA LYS A 48 -4.41 -12.29 -7.95
C LYS A 48 -4.96 -12.40 -6.53
N ASP A 49 -4.67 -13.50 -5.84
CA ASP A 49 -5.06 -13.67 -4.45
C ASP A 49 -4.46 -12.60 -3.54
N ASP A 50 -3.19 -12.27 -3.76
CA ASP A 50 -2.50 -11.27 -2.96
C ASP A 50 -3.06 -9.86 -3.18
N LEU A 51 -3.77 -9.63 -4.28
CA LEU A 51 -4.32 -8.33 -4.65
C LEU A 51 -5.79 -8.16 -4.28
N LYS A 52 -6.43 -9.18 -3.71
CA LYS A 52 -7.88 -9.13 -3.42
C LYS A 52 -8.29 -7.97 -2.54
N GLY A 53 -7.56 -7.71 -1.47
CA GLY A 53 -7.86 -6.60 -0.57
C GLY A 53 -7.78 -5.25 -1.25
N LEU A 54 -6.72 -5.02 -2.00
CA LEU A 54 -6.51 -3.76 -2.72
C LEU A 54 -7.51 -3.57 -3.86
N ARG A 55 -7.95 -4.65 -4.50
CA ARG A 55 -9.02 -4.58 -5.50
C ARG A 55 -10.34 -4.22 -4.85
N ALA A 56 -10.67 -4.87 -3.74
CA ALA A 56 -11.94 -4.64 -3.04
C ALA A 56 -12.06 -3.20 -2.53
N ILE A 57 -11.00 -2.66 -1.93
CA ILE A 57 -11.02 -1.28 -1.45
C ILE A 57 -11.13 -0.28 -2.61
N GLY A 58 -10.54 -0.58 -3.74
CA GLY A 58 -10.62 0.25 -4.94
C GLY A 58 -12.03 0.31 -5.53
N ASP A 59 -12.85 -0.72 -5.29
CA ASP A 59 -14.26 -0.74 -5.70
C ASP A 59 -15.13 0.16 -4.81
N GLU A 60 -14.72 0.40 -3.58
CA GLU A 60 -15.45 1.24 -2.64
C GLU A 60 -15.16 2.72 -2.79
N SER A 61 -13.95 3.08 -3.22
CA SER A 61 -13.50 4.46 -3.24
C SER A 61 -12.37 4.64 -4.25
N THR A 62 -12.15 5.90 -4.64
CA THR A 62 -11.04 6.25 -5.53
C THR A 62 -9.79 6.54 -4.71
N PHE A 63 -8.69 5.86 -5.03
CA PHE A 63 -7.40 6.05 -4.37
C PHE A 63 -6.38 6.63 -5.35
N ARG A 64 -5.51 7.51 -4.85
CA ARG A 64 -4.37 8.00 -5.62
C ARG A 64 -3.39 6.88 -5.92
N HIS A 65 -3.13 6.06 -4.90
CA HIS A 65 -2.22 4.93 -5.00
C HIS A 65 -2.80 3.72 -4.27
N ARG A 66 -2.71 2.57 -4.91
CA ARG A 66 -2.93 1.27 -4.27
C ARG A 66 -1.66 0.47 -4.46
N ILE A 67 -1.01 0.11 -3.36
CA ILE A 67 0.34 -0.43 -3.39
C ILE A 67 0.40 -1.76 -2.64
N LEU A 68 0.95 -2.78 -3.30
CA LEU A 68 1.36 -4.02 -2.65
C LEU A 68 2.89 -4.01 -2.54
N VAL A 69 3.40 -4.04 -1.32
CA VAL A 69 4.83 -4.20 -1.06
C VAL A 69 5.12 -5.69 -0.96
N ALA A 70 6.03 -6.19 -1.78
CA ALA A 70 6.35 -7.60 -1.85
C ALA A 70 7.86 -7.80 -2.12
N ASP A 71 8.34 -9.03 -1.96
CA ASP A 71 9.75 -9.37 -2.21
C ASP A 71 10.01 -9.66 -3.70
N GLU A 72 9.39 -8.89 -4.57
CA GLU A 72 9.60 -9.03 -6.01
C GLU A 72 10.88 -8.32 -6.46
N PRO A 73 11.50 -8.79 -7.54
CA PRO A 73 12.77 -8.20 -7.97
C PRO A 73 12.64 -6.83 -8.64
N ARG A 74 11.44 -6.51 -9.17
CA ARG A 74 11.22 -5.27 -9.93
C ARG A 74 9.83 -4.70 -9.66
N PRO A 75 9.67 -3.37 -9.74
CA PRO A 75 8.35 -2.75 -9.70
C PRO A 75 7.53 -3.16 -10.92
N ARG A 76 6.23 -3.36 -10.72
CA ARG A 76 5.27 -3.59 -11.81
C ARG A 76 3.89 -3.11 -11.39
N GLU A 77 2.98 -3.03 -12.33
CA GLU A 77 1.61 -2.62 -12.07
C GLU A 77 0.63 -3.64 -12.63
N VAL A 78 -0.40 -3.95 -11.86
CA VAL A 78 -1.48 -4.88 -12.25
C VAL A 78 -2.80 -4.24 -11.86
N ASP A 79 -3.68 -4.00 -12.84
CA ASP A 79 -5.04 -3.45 -12.63
C ASP A 79 -5.04 -2.17 -11.79
N GLY A 80 -4.08 -1.28 -12.01
CA GLY A 80 -3.97 -0.03 -11.27
C GLY A 80 -3.35 -0.16 -9.89
N ILE A 81 -2.87 -1.35 -9.52
CA ILE A 81 -2.18 -1.61 -8.26
C ILE A 81 -0.69 -1.69 -8.54
N SER A 82 0.08 -0.85 -7.86
CA SER A 82 1.54 -0.87 -7.96
C SER A 82 2.10 -1.95 -7.05
N ILE A 83 2.86 -2.89 -7.62
CA ILE A 83 3.55 -3.92 -6.86
C ILE A 83 5.00 -3.50 -6.76
N LEU A 84 5.46 -3.17 -5.56
CA LEU A 84 6.77 -2.59 -5.33
C LEU A 84 7.64 -3.49 -4.46
N PRO A 85 8.91 -3.72 -4.85
CA PRO A 85 9.91 -4.25 -3.93
C PRO A 85 10.03 -3.32 -2.71
N TRP A 86 10.38 -3.88 -1.56
CA TRP A 86 10.50 -3.13 -0.31
C TRP A 86 11.38 -1.88 -0.46
N GLN A 87 12.55 -2.03 -1.07
CA GLN A 87 13.47 -0.91 -1.23
C GLN A 87 12.89 0.20 -2.10
N GLU A 88 12.21 -0.17 -3.18
CA GLU A 88 11.55 0.81 -4.05
C GLU A 88 10.43 1.55 -3.32
N PHE A 89 9.65 0.82 -2.52
CA PHE A 89 8.61 1.43 -1.69
C PHE A 89 9.21 2.46 -0.71
N VAL A 90 10.26 2.08 0.00
CA VAL A 90 10.93 2.97 0.95
C VAL A 90 11.49 4.21 0.25
N ASN A 91 12.12 4.03 -0.90
CA ASN A 91 12.66 5.15 -1.68
C ASN A 91 11.57 6.13 -2.09
N ARG A 92 10.44 5.64 -2.59
CA ARG A 92 9.31 6.49 -2.99
C ARG A 92 8.66 7.17 -1.80
N LEU A 93 8.56 6.48 -0.68
CA LEU A 93 8.00 7.03 0.55
C LEU A 93 8.80 8.24 1.01
N TRP A 94 10.12 8.09 1.16
CA TRP A 94 10.99 9.15 1.65
C TRP A 94 11.23 10.26 0.60
N ALA A 95 11.00 10.00 -0.66
CA ALA A 95 11.00 11.03 -1.70
C ALA A 95 9.73 11.89 -1.70
N GLY A 96 8.71 11.50 -0.93
CA GLY A 96 7.45 12.23 -0.88
C GLY A 96 6.52 11.95 -2.04
N ASP A 97 6.76 10.88 -2.81
CA ASP A 97 5.96 10.55 -4.00
C ASP A 97 4.62 9.90 -3.66
N LEU A 98 4.46 9.39 -2.46
CA LEU A 98 3.27 8.62 -2.07
C LEU A 98 2.25 9.45 -1.29
N PHE A 99 2.71 10.22 -0.34
CA PHE A 99 1.85 11.14 0.44
C PHE A 99 2.62 12.18 1.22
#